data_80286854c5d01e9d6843825cde35fdfa
#
_entry.id   80286854c5d01e9d6843825cde35fdfa
#
_cell.length_a   1.000
_cell.length_b   1.000
_cell.length_c   1.000
_cell.angle_alpha   90.00
_cell.angle_beta   90.00
_cell.angle_gamma   90.00
#
_symmetry.space_group_name_H-M   'P 1'
#
loop_
_entity.id
_entity.type
_entity.pdbx_description
1 polymer ?
#
loop_
_entity_poly.entity_id
_entity_poly.type
_entity_poly.pdbx_seq_one_letter_code
_entity_poly.pdbx_strand_id
1 'polypeptide(L)'
;MPHTIDEAFTALPLRALADAALARARALGAEHADFRFERVRSAAWRLRDAKPSGSSDTTDLGYAVRVVHGGTWGFASGVDLTLDAAAKVASQAVAMAKLSAQVIRAAGSDERVELADEPVHADRTWISSYEIDPFSVPDEEKAALLADWSARLLGANGVNHVDASLLTVHENKFYADTAGTVTTQQRVRLHPSLTAVSVDESSGEFDSMRTIAPPVGRGWEYLTGTGWDWESELEQIPELLAEKMRAPSVEAGLYDLVVDPSNLWLTIHESIGHATELDRALGYEAAYAGTSFATFDQLGKLRYGSELMNVTGDRTAEHGLATIGYDDEGVAGQSWDLVKDGTLVGYQLDRRIAKLTGFERSNGCAYADSPGHVPVQRMANVSLQPDPAGMSTEDLIGSVDRGIYVVGDRSWSIDMQRYNFQFTGQRFFRIENGRITGQLRDVAYQATTTDFWGSMAAVGGPQTYVLGGAFNCGKAQPGQVAAVSHGCPSALFKGVNILNTTQEAGR
;
A
#
# COMPACT_ATOMS: atom_id res chain seq x y z
N MET A 1 10.33 -15.18 21.78
CA MET A 1 10.89 -16.34 21.04
C MET A 1 10.73 -16.04 19.57
N PRO A 2 11.61 -16.49 18.68
CA PRO A 2 11.35 -16.29 17.25
C PRO A 2 10.02 -16.95 16.88
N HIS A 3 9.21 -16.27 16.07
CA HIS A 3 7.96 -16.84 15.59
C HIS A 3 8.21 -18.02 14.65
N THR A 4 7.28 -18.96 14.65
CA THR A 4 7.23 -20.09 13.71
C THR A 4 6.03 -19.91 12.80
N ILE A 5 6.08 -20.49 11.61
CA ILE A 5 4.88 -20.57 10.74
C ILE A 5 3.78 -21.30 11.53
N ASP A 6 2.56 -20.82 11.41
CA ASP A 6 1.37 -21.42 12.01
C ASP A 6 1.32 -22.94 11.76
N GLU A 7 1.21 -23.71 12.84
CA GLU A 7 1.22 -25.17 12.80
C GLU A 7 0.03 -25.73 11.98
N ALA A 8 -1.14 -25.09 12.05
CA ALA A 8 -2.29 -25.52 11.26
C ALA A 8 -2.07 -25.31 9.75
N PHE A 9 -1.25 -24.33 9.35
CA PHE A 9 -0.87 -24.14 7.96
C PHE A 9 0.18 -25.18 7.53
N THR A 10 1.20 -25.43 8.33
CA THR A 10 2.26 -26.40 7.99
C THR A 10 1.80 -27.85 8.05
N ALA A 11 0.72 -28.16 8.77
CA ALA A 11 0.08 -29.46 8.78
C ALA A 11 -0.67 -29.81 7.47
N LEU A 12 -0.92 -28.83 6.60
CA LEU A 12 -1.54 -29.05 5.30
C LEU A 12 -0.58 -29.78 4.34
N PRO A 13 -1.06 -30.57 3.39
CA PRO A 13 -0.22 -31.37 2.49
C PRO A 13 0.44 -30.52 1.38
N LEU A 14 0.98 -29.36 1.73
CA LEU A 14 1.42 -28.30 0.80
C LEU A 14 2.40 -28.83 -0.27
N ARG A 15 3.48 -29.50 0.18
CA ARG A 15 4.50 -30.03 -0.71
C ARG A 15 3.95 -31.13 -1.62
N ALA A 16 3.13 -32.04 -1.08
CA ALA A 16 2.57 -33.13 -1.87
C ALA A 16 1.62 -32.64 -2.95
N LEU A 17 0.79 -31.63 -2.64
CA LEU A 17 -0.09 -30.97 -3.63
C LEU A 17 0.73 -30.27 -4.73
N ALA A 18 1.79 -29.54 -4.36
CA ALA A 18 2.67 -28.89 -5.32
C ALA A 18 3.36 -29.91 -6.22
N ASP A 19 3.94 -30.97 -5.65
CA ASP A 19 4.63 -32.02 -6.40
C ASP A 19 3.68 -32.69 -7.42
N ALA A 20 2.44 -33.01 -7.03
CA ALA A 20 1.44 -33.59 -7.91
C ALA A 20 1.06 -32.63 -9.05
N ALA A 21 0.82 -31.35 -8.75
CA ALA A 21 0.46 -30.34 -9.73
C ALA A 21 1.60 -30.05 -10.71
N LEU A 22 2.81 -29.82 -10.22
CA LEU A 22 3.99 -29.51 -11.03
C LEU A 22 4.43 -30.69 -11.90
N ALA A 23 4.39 -31.92 -11.37
CA ALA A 23 4.64 -33.13 -12.15
C ALA A 23 3.63 -33.27 -13.30
N ARG A 24 2.33 -32.97 -13.03
CA ARG A 24 1.29 -33.01 -14.05
C ARG A 24 1.49 -31.94 -15.12
N ALA A 25 1.81 -30.71 -14.76
CA ALA A 25 2.09 -29.62 -15.69
C ALA A 25 3.27 -29.97 -16.61
N ARG A 26 4.38 -30.50 -16.05
CA ARG A 26 5.55 -30.98 -16.83
C ARG A 26 5.15 -32.10 -17.80
N ALA A 27 4.38 -33.10 -17.36
CA ALA A 27 3.92 -34.19 -18.19
C ALA A 27 3.05 -33.73 -19.37
N LEU A 28 2.37 -32.57 -19.24
CA LEU A 28 1.57 -31.95 -20.29
C LEU A 28 2.34 -30.96 -21.16
N GLY A 29 3.65 -30.80 -20.93
CA GLY A 29 4.55 -29.98 -21.74
C GLY A 29 4.57 -28.49 -21.37
N ALA A 30 4.26 -28.13 -20.14
CA ALA A 30 4.45 -26.76 -19.65
C ALA A 30 5.94 -26.38 -19.66
N GLU A 31 6.26 -25.21 -20.21
CA GLU A 31 7.62 -24.62 -20.25
C GLU A 31 8.02 -24.10 -18.86
N HIS A 32 7.06 -23.55 -18.13
CA HIS A 32 7.14 -23.16 -16.73
C HIS A 32 5.82 -23.52 -16.04
N ALA A 33 5.91 -23.88 -14.77
CA ALA A 33 4.74 -23.98 -13.90
C ALA A 33 5.10 -23.55 -12.48
N ASP A 34 4.19 -22.85 -11.86
CA ASP A 34 4.22 -22.55 -10.44
C ASP A 34 2.94 -23.00 -9.74
N PHE A 35 3.10 -23.30 -8.46
CA PHE A 35 2.04 -23.68 -7.53
C PHE A 35 2.09 -22.73 -6.35
N ARG A 36 0.97 -22.08 -6.04
CA ARG A 36 0.82 -21.19 -4.90
C ARG A 36 -0.34 -21.67 -4.03
N PHE A 37 -0.09 -21.86 -2.75
CA PHE A 37 -1.11 -22.14 -1.74
C PHE A 37 -1.19 -20.96 -0.77
N GLU A 38 -2.40 -20.51 -0.49
CA GLU A 38 -2.62 -19.36 0.37
C GLU A 38 -3.68 -19.67 1.42
N ARG A 39 -3.45 -19.13 2.61
CA ARG A 39 -4.46 -18.93 3.65
C ARG A 39 -4.40 -17.47 4.08
N VAL A 40 -5.48 -16.74 3.83
CA VAL A 40 -5.61 -15.35 4.23
C VAL A 40 -6.77 -15.24 5.21
N ARG A 41 -6.47 -15.00 6.50
CA ARG A 41 -7.48 -14.73 7.53
C ARG A 41 -7.54 -13.23 7.77
N SER A 42 -8.75 -12.67 7.66
CA SER A 42 -9.03 -11.26 7.90
C SER A 42 -10.12 -11.14 8.95
N ALA A 43 -9.85 -10.40 10.01
CA ALA A 43 -10.86 -10.13 11.04
C ALA A 43 -10.96 -8.61 11.27
N ALA A 44 -12.18 -8.14 11.47
CA ALA A 44 -12.46 -6.73 11.73
C ALA A 44 -13.46 -6.57 12.87
N TRP A 45 -13.20 -5.57 13.69
CA TRP A 45 -14.10 -5.11 14.77
C TRP A 45 -14.46 -3.66 14.48
N ARG A 46 -15.74 -3.33 14.65
CA ARG A 46 -16.26 -1.97 14.47
C ARG A 46 -17.13 -1.60 15.66
N LEU A 47 -16.91 -0.40 16.17
CA LEU A 47 -17.69 0.19 17.23
C LEU A 47 -18.22 1.56 16.79
N ARG A 48 -19.43 1.90 17.23
CA ARG A 48 -19.99 3.23 17.14
C ARG A 48 -20.33 3.69 18.55
N ASP A 49 -19.81 4.84 18.94
CA ASP A 49 -20.07 5.45 20.25
C ASP A 49 -19.78 4.47 21.40
N ALA A 50 -18.59 3.87 21.39
CA ALA A 50 -18.11 2.86 22.34
C ALA A 50 -18.93 1.55 22.39
N LYS A 51 -19.87 1.34 21.46
CA LYS A 51 -20.70 0.13 21.40
C LYS A 51 -20.37 -0.68 20.15
N PRO A 52 -20.28 -2.01 20.25
CA PRO A 52 -20.10 -2.86 19.08
C PRO A 52 -21.19 -2.63 18.03
N SER A 53 -20.78 -2.37 16.78
CA SER A 53 -21.68 -2.18 15.65
C SER A 53 -21.50 -3.27 14.58
N GLY A 54 -20.42 -4.05 14.63
CA GLY A 54 -20.21 -5.20 13.76
C GLY A 54 -18.85 -5.82 13.95
N SER A 55 -18.75 -7.09 13.56
CA SER A 55 -17.50 -7.83 13.48
C SER A 55 -17.54 -8.79 12.30
N SER A 56 -16.38 -9.16 11.81
CA SER A 56 -16.22 -10.21 10.79
C SER A 56 -14.93 -10.97 11.04
N ASP A 57 -14.92 -12.26 10.75
CA ASP A 57 -13.73 -13.12 10.70
C ASP A 57 -13.92 -14.06 9.50
N THR A 58 -13.04 -13.93 8.52
CA THR A 58 -13.11 -14.67 7.27
C THR A 58 -11.77 -15.29 6.95
N THR A 59 -11.81 -16.49 6.37
CA THR A 59 -10.61 -17.17 5.88
C THR A 59 -10.82 -17.55 4.42
N ASP A 60 -9.93 -17.07 3.56
CA ASP A 60 -9.78 -17.56 2.20
C ASP A 60 -8.65 -18.60 2.18
N LEU A 61 -8.93 -19.79 1.67
CA LEU A 61 -8.02 -20.92 1.65
C LEU A 61 -8.11 -21.66 0.32
N GLY A 62 -6.96 -21.87 -0.31
CA GLY A 62 -6.91 -22.62 -1.55
C GLY A 62 -5.54 -22.58 -2.21
N TYR A 63 -5.48 -23.07 -3.42
CA TYR A 63 -4.26 -23.07 -4.21
C TYR A 63 -4.54 -22.74 -5.68
N ALA A 64 -3.49 -22.29 -6.36
CA ALA A 64 -3.52 -22.08 -7.79
C ALA A 64 -2.33 -22.74 -8.48
N VAL A 65 -2.51 -23.01 -9.73
CA VAL A 65 -1.44 -23.42 -10.67
C VAL A 65 -1.45 -22.46 -11.84
N ARG A 66 -0.29 -21.84 -12.09
CA ARG A 66 -0.06 -21.01 -13.25
C ARG A 66 1.00 -21.68 -14.13
N VAL A 67 0.79 -21.65 -15.44
CA VAL A 67 1.71 -22.28 -16.38
C VAL A 67 2.00 -21.37 -17.57
N VAL A 68 3.20 -21.53 -18.16
CA VAL A 68 3.51 -21.10 -19.53
C VAL A 68 3.53 -22.32 -20.42
N HIS A 69 2.70 -22.33 -21.46
CA HIS A 69 2.66 -23.41 -22.46
C HIS A 69 2.49 -22.81 -23.86
N GLY A 70 3.41 -23.13 -24.76
CA GLY A 70 3.42 -22.56 -26.10
C GLY A 70 3.60 -21.03 -26.12
N GLY A 71 4.28 -20.48 -25.12
CA GLY A 71 4.48 -19.05 -24.94
C GLY A 71 3.23 -18.29 -24.46
N THR A 72 2.26 -18.96 -23.85
CA THR A 72 1.05 -18.30 -23.32
C THR A 72 0.77 -18.71 -21.87
N TRP A 73 0.14 -17.78 -21.11
CA TRP A 73 -0.30 -18.06 -19.76
C TRP A 73 -1.54 -18.94 -19.72
N GLY A 74 -1.55 -19.85 -18.75
CA GLY A 74 -2.75 -20.51 -18.27
C GLY A 74 -2.80 -20.50 -16.75
N PHE A 75 -3.99 -20.40 -16.20
CA PHE A 75 -4.25 -20.31 -14.77
C PHE A 75 -5.47 -21.13 -14.40
N ALA A 76 -5.39 -21.83 -13.28
CA ALA A 76 -6.55 -22.47 -12.65
C ALA A 76 -6.30 -22.55 -11.14
N SER A 77 -7.37 -22.53 -10.35
CA SER A 77 -7.35 -22.61 -8.89
C SER A 77 -8.27 -23.69 -8.37
N GLY A 78 -8.06 -24.11 -7.13
CA GLY A 78 -8.84 -25.12 -6.45
C GLY A 78 -8.76 -25.02 -4.93
N VAL A 79 -9.71 -25.68 -4.27
CA VAL A 79 -9.83 -25.72 -2.80
C VAL A 79 -9.83 -27.16 -2.26
N ASP A 80 -9.91 -28.16 -3.12
CA ASP A 80 -9.88 -29.56 -2.72
C ASP A 80 -8.42 -30.02 -2.52
N LEU A 81 -8.08 -30.43 -1.31
CA LEU A 81 -6.72 -30.73 -0.86
C LEU A 81 -6.30 -32.18 -1.13
N THR A 82 -6.71 -32.73 -2.27
CA THR A 82 -6.29 -34.06 -2.74
C THR A 82 -5.27 -33.95 -3.89
N LEU A 83 -4.38 -34.92 -4.00
CA LEU A 83 -3.35 -34.95 -5.04
C LEU A 83 -3.97 -35.00 -6.45
N ASP A 84 -5.06 -35.74 -6.60
CA ASP A 84 -5.80 -35.85 -7.86
C ASP A 84 -6.43 -34.50 -8.26
N ALA A 85 -6.98 -33.76 -7.30
CA ALA A 85 -7.52 -32.43 -7.53
C ALA A 85 -6.42 -31.45 -7.94
N ALA A 86 -5.26 -31.47 -7.29
CA ALA A 86 -4.11 -30.63 -7.64
C ALA A 86 -3.61 -30.92 -9.08
N ALA A 87 -3.48 -32.20 -9.44
CA ALA A 87 -3.14 -32.61 -10.81
C ALA A 87 -4.20 -32.19 -11.83
N LYS A 88 -5.49 -32.25 -11.47
CA LYS A 88 -6.58 -31.77 -12.32
C LYS A 88 -6.52 -30.26 -12.55
N VAL A 89 -6.27 -29.47 -11.50
CA VAL A 89 -6.10 -28.01 -11.61
C VAL A 89 -4.92 -27.67 -12.54
N ALA A 90 -3.79 -28.38 -12.42
CA ALA A 90 -2.67 -28.22 -13.35
C ALA A 90 -3.06 -28.54 -14.80
N SER A 91 -3.87 -29.59 -15.02
CA SER A 91 -4.37 -29.93 -16.34
C SER A 91 -5.28 -28.83 -16.91
N GLN A 92 -6.12 -28.21 -16.08
CA GLN A 92 -6.97 -27.10 -16.45
C GLN A 92 -6.15 -25.86 -16.82
N ALA A 93 -5.12 -25.54 -16.03
CA ALA A 93 -4.21 -24.43 -16.33
C ALA A 93 -3.53 -24.61 -17.70
N VAL A 94 -3.04 -25.83 -18.01
CA VAL A 94 -2.45 -26.12 -19.34
C VAL A 94 -3.49 -26.03 -20.45
N ALA A 95 -4.72 -26.48 -20.23
CA ALA A 95 -5.80 -26.34 -21.21
C ALA A 95 -6.13 -24.87 -21.47
N MET A 96 -6.16 -24.01 -20.46
CA MET A 96 -6.35 -22.57 -20.58
C MET A 96 -5.21 -21.92 -21.37
N ALA A 97 -3.94 -22.28 -21.11
CA ALA A 97 -2.81 -21.79 -21.90
C ALA A 97 -2.96 -22.13 -23.40
N LYS A 98 -3.34 -23.38 -23.70
CA LYS A 98 -3.57 -23.81 -25.10
C LYS A 98 -4.70 -23.04 -25.78
N LEU A 99 -5.78 -22.75 -25.06
CA LEU A 99 -6.88 -21.93 -25.56
C LEU A 99 -6.44 -20.48 -25.78
N SER A 100 -5.73 -19.89 -24.82
CA SER A 100 -5.16 -18.54 -24.93
C SER A 100 -4.26 -18.41 -26.16
N ALA A 101 -3.41 -19.40 -26.41
CA ALA A 101 -2.56 -19.44 -27.60
C ALA A 101 -3.35 -19.43 -28.92
N GLN A 102 -4.52 -20.05 -28.95
CA GLN A 102 -5.39 -20.01 -30.14
C GLN A 102 -6.01 -18.62 -30.34
N VAL A 103 -6.46 -17.98 -29.25
CA VAL A 103 -7.05 -16.64 -29.27
C VAL A 103 -6.02 -15.59 -29.72
N ILE A 104 -4.81 -15.62 -29.14
CA ILE A 104 -3.74 -14.70 -29.49
C ILE A 104 -3.36 -14.81 -30.97
N ARG A 105 -3.20 -16.03 -31.48
CA ARG A 105 -2.92 -16.28 -32.91
C ARG A 105 -4.05 -15.82 -33.81
N ALA A 106 -5.30 -16.06 -33.41
CA ALA A 106 -6.47 -15.61 -34.16
C ALA A 106 -6.58 -14.09 -34.22
N ALA A 107 -6.07 -13.39 -33.19
CA ALA A 107 -5.95 -11.93 -33.16
C ALA A 107 -4.74 -11.40 -33.96
N GLY A 108 -3.92 -12.27 -34.57
CA GLY A 108 -2.74 -11.87 -35.35
C GLY A 108 -1.57 -11.42 -34.51
N SER A 109 -1.50 -11.77 -33.23
CA SER A 109 -0.38 -11.44 -32.36
C SER A 109 0.57 -12.65 -32.23
N ASP A 110 1.87 -12.36 -32.28
CA ASP A 110 2.95 -13.30 -32.03
C ASP A 110 3.58 -13.12 -30.65
N GLU A 111 2.94 -12.33 -29.78
CA GLU A 111 3.45 -12.05 -28.42
C GLU A 111 3.56 -13.37 -27.63
N ARG A 112 4.75 -13.56 -27.07
CA ARG A 112 5.07 -14.72 -26.23
C ARG A 112 5.39 -14.28 -24.81
N VAL A 113 4.94 -15.05 -23.86
CA VAL A 113 5.32 -14.92 -22.47
C VAL A 113 6.70 -15.53 -22.29
N GLU A 114 7.64 -14.71 -21.87
CA GLU A 114 8.96 -15.11 -21.38
C GLU A 114 9.15 -14.54 -19.98
N LEU A 115 9.87 -15.25 -19.13
CA LEU A 115 10.14 -14.84 -17.74
C LEU A 115 11.62 -14.53 -17.57
N ALA A 116 11.94 -13.46 -16.84
CA ALA A 116 13.31 -13.21 -16.42
C ALA A 116 13.80 -14.37 -15.53
N ASP A 117 15.09 -14.70 -15.67
CA ASP A 117 15.73 -15.72 -14.84
C ASP A 117 15.91 -15.20 -13.42
N GLU A 118 15.63 -16.06 -12.44
CA GLU A 118 15.75 -15.73 -11.03
C GLU A 118 16.51 -16.83 -10.28
N PRO A 119 17.22 -16.49 -9.20
CA PRO A 119 17.85 -17.48 -8.34
C PRO A 119 16.84 -18.47 -7.75
N VAL A 120 17.23 -19.73 -7.67
CA VAL A 120 16.40 -20.77 -7.03
C VAL A 120 16.53 -20.68 -5.50
N HIS A 121 15.40 -20.61 -4.83
CA HIS A 121 15.29 -20.55 -3.37
C HIS A 121 14.68 -21.84 -2.83
N ALA A 122 15.54 -22.83 -2.56
CA ALA A 122 15.11 -24.14 -2.07
C ALA A 122 14.80 -24.10 -0.56
N ASP A 123 13.56 -24.48 -0.19
CA ASP A 123 13.09 -24.63 1.20
C ASP A 123 13.38 -23.41 2.10
N ARG A 124 12.98 -22.23 1.65
CA ARG A 124 13.15 -21.00 2.41
C ARG A 124 11.89 -20.64 3.19
N THR A 125 12.10 -20.17 4.41
CA THR A 125 11.01 -19.68 5.29
C THR A 125 11.25 -18.22 5.63
N TRP A 126 10.18 -17.43 5.61
CA TRP A 126 10.20 -16.04 6.04
C TRP A 126 8.96 -15.71 6.88
N ILE A 127 9.15 -14.91 7.93
CA ILE A 127 8.07 -14.43 8.81
C ILE A 127 8.28 -12.94 9.02
N SER A 128 7.19 -12.15 8.92
CA SER A 128 7.23 -10.72 9.19
C SER A 128 7.59 -10.43 10.66
N SER A 129 8.16 -9.25 10.90
CA SER A 129 8.53 -8.82 12.25
C SER A 129 7.29 -8.35 13.01
N TYR A 130 6.87 -9.11 14.04
CA TYR A 130 5.82 -8.75 15.01
C TYR A 130 6.13 -9.42 16.37
N GLU A 131 5.57 -8.88 17.45
CA GLU A 131 5.81 -9.42 18.79
C GLU A 131 4.66 -10.33 19.26
N ILE A 132 3.41 -9.86 19.10
CA ILE A 132 2.20 -10.55 19.56
C ILE A 132 1.25 -10.76 18.39
N ASP A 133 0.97 -12.03 18.05
CA ASP A 133 -0.02 -12.34 17.02
C ASP A 133 -1.40 -11.80 17.44
N PRO A 134 -2.01 -10.88 16.69
CA PRO A 134 -3.32 -10.32 17.03
C PRO A 134 -4.44 -11.37 17.03
N PHE A 135 -4.27 -12.51 16.36
CA PHE A 135 -5.23 -13.61 16.42
C PHE A 135 -5.10 -14.49 17.67
N SER A 136 -4.02 -14.32 18.45
CA SER A 136 -3.88 -14.96 19.76
C SER A 136 -4.55 -14.15 20.89
N VAL A 137 -4.89 -12.89 20.64
CA VAL A 137 -5.56 -12.02 21.62
C VAL A 137 -7.07 -12.26 21.59
N PRO A 138 -7.74 -12.39 22.74
CA PRO A 138 -9.19 -12.57 22.81
C PRO A 138 -9.97 -11.41 22.16
N ASP A 139 -11.09 -11.72 21.51
CA ASP A 139 -11.92 -10.71 20.84
C ASP A 139 -12.52 -9.71 21.83
N GLU A 140 -12.80 -10.16 23.06
CA GLU A 140 -13.28 -9.32 24.17
C GLU A 140 -12.23 -8.25 24.55
N GLU A 141 -10.94 -8.59 24.54
CA GLU A 141 -9.86 -7.65 24.84
C GLU A 141 -9.72 -6.60 23.73
N LYS A 142 -9.81 -7.01 22.47
CA LYS A 142 -9.79 -6.10 21.31
C LYS A 142 -10.96 -5.12 21.35
N ALA A 143 -12.17 -5.64 21.59
CA ALA A 143 -13.37 -4.83 21.70
C ALA A 143 -13.33 -3.88 22.91
N ALA A 144 -12.81 -4.34 24.05
CA ALA A 144 -12.68 -3.52 25.26
C ALA A 144 -11.70 -2.36 25.04
N LEU A 145 -10.54 -2.58 24.39
CA LEU A 145 -9.58 -1.53 24.08
C LEU A 145 -10.20 -0.46 23.16
N LEU A 146 -10.85 -0.87 22.09
CA LEU A 146 -11.53 0.08 21.17
C LEU A 146 -12.68 0.83 21.86
N ALA A 147 -13.41 0.18 22.77
CA ALA A 147 -14.48 0.81 23.53
C ALA A 147 -13.93 1.85 24.53
N ASP A 148 -12.83 1.54 25.20
CA ASP A 148 -12.15 2.48 26.10
C ASP A 148 -11.68 3.74 25.34
N TRP A 149 -10.95 3.59 24.24
CA TRP A 149 -10.51 4.69 23.41
C TRP A 149 -11.67 5.51 22.84
N SER A 150 -12.72 4.84 22.38
CA SER A 150 -13.94 5.50 21.88
C SER A 150 -14.66 6.27 23.00
N ALA A 151 -14.77 5.71 24.20
CA ALA A 151 -15.38 6.36 25.35
C ALA A 151 -14.59 7.60 25.84
N ARG A 152 -13.26 7.53 25.80
CA ARG A 152 -12.39 8.69 26.11
C ARG A 152 -12.65 9.85 25.16
N LEU A 153 -12.70 9.60 23.85
CA LEU A 153 -13.00 10.63 22.86
C LEU A 153 -14.42 11.18 23.02
N LEU A 154 -15.43 10.32 23.25
CA LEU A 154 -16.83 10.73 23.51
C LEU A 154 -16.99 11.56 24.78
N GLY A 155 -16.17 11.31 25.80
CA GLY A 155 -16.17 12.05 27.05
C GLY A 155 -15.62 13.47 26.90
N ALA A 156 -14.95 13.80 25.79
CA ALA A 156 -14.40 15.10 25.55
C ALA A 156 -15.45 16.09 25.04
N ASN A 157 -15.33 17.35 25.47
CA ASN A 157 -16.26 18.39 25.06
C ASN A 157 -16.21 18.65 23.55
N GLY A 158 -17.38 18.69 22.91
CA GLY A 158 -17.52 18.94 21.48
C GLY A 158 -17.40 17.70 20.58
N VAL A 159 -17.18 16.50 21.13
CA VAL A 159 -17.26 15.25 20.38
C VAL A 159 -18.64 14.63 20.54
N ASN A 160 -19.37 14.49 19.46
CA ASN A 160 -20.74 13.96 19.45
C ASN A 160 -20.80 12.47 19.12
N HIS A 161 -19.91 12.01 18.23
CA HIS A 161 -19.83 10.62 17.80
C HIS A 161 -18.40 10.16 17.65
N VAL A 162 -18.17 8.85 17.82
CA VAL A 162 -16.89 8.21 17.53
C VAL A 162 -17.13 6.90 16.80
N ASP A 163 -16.51 6.75 15.64
CA ASP A 163 -16.35 5.48 14.94
C ASP A 163 -14.98 4.90 15.27
N ALA A 164 -14.91 3.66 15.73
CA ALA A 164 -13.68 2.95 15.99
C ALA A 164 -13.64 1.64 15.22
N SER A 165 -12.50 1.29 14.66
CA SER A 165 -12.32 0.04 13.93
C SER A 165 -10.93 -0.53 14.11
N LEU A 166 -10.82 -1.85 14.03
CA LEU A 166 -9.56 -2.58 13.93
C LEU A 166 -9.71 -3.61 12.83
N LEU A 167 -8.83 -3.60 11.84
CA LEU A 167 -8.64 -4.65 10.86
C LEU A 167 -7.34 -5.40 11.16
N THR A 168 -7.39 -6.72 11.19
CA THR A 168 -6.20 -7.58 11.31
C THR A 168 -6.17 -8.59 10.17
N VAL A 169 -5.00 -8.83 9.62
CA VAL A 169 -4.80 -9.81 8.53
C VAL A 169 -3.60 -10.70 8.87
N HIS A 170 -3.83 -12.02 8.85
CA HIS A 170 -2.81 -13.03 8.94
C HIS A 170 -2.76 -13.79 7.61
N GLU A 171 -1.65 -13.72 6.92
CA GLU A 171 -1.45 -14.32 5.62
C GLU A 171 -0.35 -15.36 5.69
N ASN A 172 -0.65 -16.59 5.24
CA ASN A 172 0.32 -17.65 5.01
C ASN A 172 0.34 -17.98 3.53
N LYS A 173 1.53 -18.08 2.94
CA LYS A 173 1.74 -18.50 1.56
C LYS A 173 2.79 -19.58 1.46
N PHE A 174 2.51 -20.59 0.64
CA PHE A 174 3.48 -21.57 0.18
C PHE A 174 3.57 -21.45 -1.34
N TYR A 175 4.78 -21.41 -1.85
CA TYR A 175 5.09 -21.34 -3.27
C TYR A 175 6.05 -22.45 -3.66
N ALA A 176 5.85 -23.04 -4.84
CA ALA A 176 6.79 -23.94 -5.47
C ALA A 176 6.73 -23.82 -6.98
N ASP A 177 7.86 -23.99 -7.69
CA ASP A 177 7.91 -23.93 -9.15
C ASP A 177 8.70 -25.05 -9.80
N THR A 178 8.64 -25.10 -11.12
CA THR A 178 9.39 -26.10 -11.91
C THR A 178 10.90 -25.83 -11.98
N ALA A 179 11.37 -24.66 -11.60
CA ALA A 179 12.81 -24.36 -11.49
C ALA A 179 13.43 -24.92 -10.20
N GLY A 180 12.59 -25.22 -9.19
CA GLY A 180 13.03 -25.78 -7.91
C GLY A 180 12.96 -24.81 -6.73
N THR A 181 12.43 -23.60 -6.93
CA THR A 181 12.13 -22.69 -5.83
C THR A 181 11.00 -23.26 -4.98
N VAL A 182 11.19 -23.21 -3.66
CA VAL A 182 10.17 -23.55 -2.65
C VAL A 182 10.29 -22.56 -1.50
N THR A 183 9.20 -21.86 -1.20
CA THR A 183 9.16 -20.90 -0.10
C THR A 183 7.91 -21.05 0.74
N THR A 184 8.02 -20.74 2.03
CA THR A 184 6.89 -20.67 2.96
C THR A 184 6.97 -19.36 3.72
N GLN A 185 5.88 -18.61 3.77
CA GLN A 185 5.86 -17.28 4.36
C GLN A 185 4.67 -17.08 5.28
N GLN A 186 4.87 -16.22 6.28
CA GLN A 186 3.82 -15.73 7.17
C GLN A 186 4.00 -14.25 7.40
N ARG A 187 2.92 -13.49 7.30
CA ARG A 187 2.92 -12.09 7.67
C ARG A 187 1.65 -11.67 8.37
N VAL A 188 1.83 -10.75 9.30
CA VAL A 188 0.77 -10.15 10.10
C VAL A 188 0.72 -8.66 9.82
N ARG A 189 -0.49 -8.11 9.68
CA ARG A 189 -0.73 -6.68 9.42
C ARG A 189 -1.97 -6.25 10.16
N LEU A 190 -2.01 -5.00 10.60
CA LEU A 190 -3.18 -4.44 11.24
C LEU A 190 -3.37 -2.96 10.95
N HIS A 191 -4.61 -2.51 11.09
CA HIS A 191 -5.02 -1.13 10.90
C HIS A 191 -6.08 -0.74 11.96
N PRO A 192 -5.68 -0.15 13.07
CA PRO A 192 -6.59 0.52 13.99
C PRO A 192 -6.94 1.92 13.45
N SER A 193 -8.18 2.36 13.62
CA SER A 193 -8.62 3.69 13.22
C SER A 193 -9.76 4.17 14.09
N LEU A 194 -9.66 5.40 14.60
CA LEU A 194 -10.75 6.08 15.29
C LEU A 194 -11.05 7.39 14.58
N THR A 195 -12.34 7.72 14.48
CA THR A 195 -12.80 8.99 13.90
C THR A 195 -13.75 9.67 14.87
N ALA A 196 -13.33 10.79 15.43
CA ALA A 196 -14.19 11.66 16.21
C ALA A 196 -14.96 12.63 15.29
N VAL A 197 -16.24 12.82 15.59
CA VAL A 197 -17.14 13.72 14.84
C VAL A 197 -17.69 14.76 15.78
N SER A 198 -17.63 16.02 15.37
CA SER A 198 -18.26 17.17 16.04
C SER A 198 -19.40 17.70 15.18
N VAL A 199 -20.53 18.02 15.82
CA VAL A 199 -21.73 18.57 15.18
C VAL A 199 -22.13 19.86 15.91
N ASP A 200 -22.25 20.95 15.19
CA ASP A 200 -22.90 22.17 15.73
C ASP A 200 -24.40 22.08 15.47
N GLU A 201 -25.16 21.79 16.51
CA GLU A 201 -26.62 21.64 16.43
C GLU A 201 -27.33 22.94 15.98
N SER A 202 -26.71 24.09 16.19
CA SER A 202 -27.32 25.39 15.86
C SER A 202 -27.23 25.72 14.36
N SER A 203 -26.13 25.37 13.72
CA SER A 203 -25.90 25.60 12.30
C SER A 203 -26.13 24.36 11.42
N GLY A 204 -26.07 23.16 12.03
CA GLY A 204 -26.04 21.87 11.33
C GLY A 204 -24.68 21.58 10.68
N GLU A 205 -23.67 22.41 10.90
CA GLU A 205 -22.31 22.15 10.44
C GLU A 205 -21.70 21.00 11.22
N PHE A 206 -20.90 20.18 10.55
CA PHE A 206 -20.14 19.11 11.20
C PHE A 206 -18.78 18.94 10.54
N ASP A 207 -17.82 18.46 11.29
CA ASP A 207 -16.53 17.99 10.77
C ASP A 207 -16.05 16.78 11.58
N SER A 208 -15.01 16.16 11.11
CA SER A 208 -14.44 14.97 11.71
C SER A 208 -12.92 15.01 11.74
N MET A 209 -12.35 14.24 12.64
CA MET A 209 -10.92 14.04 12.72
C MET A 209 -10.62 12.58 13.02
N ARG A 210 -9.86 11.96 12.11
CA ARG A 210 -9.40 10.57 12.25
C ARG A 210 -8.01 10.55 12.87
N THR A 211 -7.70 9.47 13.58
CA THR A 211 -6.33 9.15 13.95
C THR A 211 -5.43 9.12 12.72
N ILE A 212 -4.18 9.58 12.87
CA ILE A 212 -3.16 9.56 11.81
C ILE A 212 -2.20 8.38 11.93
N ALA A 213 -2.36 7.57 12.97
CA ALA A 213 -1.65 6.30 13.14
C ALA A 213 -1.79 5.44 11.88
N PRO A 214 -0.68 5.06 11.21
CA PRO A 214 -0.74 4.32 9.97
C PRO A 214 -1.10 2.84 10.17
N PRO A 215 -1.62 2.16 9.14
CA PRO A 215 -1.62 0.71 9.10
C PRO A 215 -0.18 0.18 9.02
N VAL A 216 0.09 -0.96 9.68
CA VAL A 216 1.46 -1.48 9.83
C VAL A 216 1.54 -3.00 9.71
N GLY A 217 2.72 -3.50 9.35
CA GLY A 217 3.13 -4.90 9.43
C GLY A 217 3.68 -5.24 10.83
N ARG A 218 2.89 -4.99 11.88
CA ARG A 218 3.16 -5.33 13.28
C ARG A 218 2.05 -6.22 13.84
N GLY A 219 2.22 -6.69 15.07
CA GLY A 219 1.21 -7.40 15.84
C GLY A 219 0.48 -6.50 16.85
N TRP A 220 -0.16 -7.14 17.83
CA TRP A 220 -0.95 -6.47 18.85
C TRP A 220 -0.17 -5.44 19.69
N GLU A 221 1.15 -5.61 19.82
CA GLU A 221 2.04 -4.65 20.48
C GLU A 221 1.89 -3.22 19.95
N TYR A 222 1.48 -3.05 18.69
CA TYR A 222 1.23 -1.73 18.11
C TYR A 222 0.10 -0.97 18.82
N LEU A 223 -0.95 -1.67 19.25
CA LEU A 223 -2.06 -1.06 19.98
C LEU A 223 -1.73 -0.82 21.46
N THR A 224 -0.68 -1.44 21.97
CA THR A 224 -0.22 -1.26 23.36
C THR A 224 0.96 -0.29 23.48
N GLY A 225 1.26 0.47 22.41
CA GLY A 225 2.19 1.59 22.40
C GLY A 225 3.55 1.34 21.75
N THR A 226 3.81 0.13 21.22
CA THR A 226 5.05 -0.10 20.46
C THR A 226 4.95 0.45 19.05
N GLY A 227 5.66 1.53 18.77
CA GLY A 227 5.76 2.14 17.43
C GLY A 227 4.72 3.22 17.14
N TRP A 228 3.82 3.53 18.09
CA TRP A 228 2.90 4.66 18.03
C TRP A 228 2.47 5.12 19.41
N ASP A 229 2.43 6.44 19.64
CA ASP A 229 1.96 7.05 20.88
C ASP A 229 0.44 7.32 20.83
N TRP A 230 -0.34 6.26 21.09
CA TRP A 230 -1.81 6.33 21.11
C TRP A 230 -2.35 7.28 22.16
N GLU A 231 -1.68 7.38 23.31
CA GLU A 231 -2.09 8.25 24.41
C GLU A 231 -2.10 9.71 23.97
N SER A 232 -0.95 10.17 23.46
CA SER A 232 -0.79 11.54 22.95
C SER A 232 -1.74 11.86 21.80
N GLU A 233 -1.94 10.90 20.85
CA GLU A 233 -2.83 11.14 19.72
C GLU A 233 -4.29 11.31 20.16
N LEU A 234 -4.79 10.42 21.03
CA LEU A 234 -6.17 10.48 21.51
C LEU A 234 -6.44 11.71 22.36
N GLU A 235 -5.46 12.20 23.12
CA GLU A 235 -5.60 13.44 23.90
C GLU A 235 -5.73 14.67 23.01
N GLN A 236 -5.04 14.72 21.89
CA GLN A 236 -5.01 15.89 20.99
C GLN A 236 -6.24 16.02 20.10
N ILE A 237 -6.87 14.91 19.70
CA ILE A 237 -7.96 14.90 18.72
C ILE A 237 -9.12 15.84 19.10
N PRO A 238 -9.67 15.85 20.34
CA PRO A 238 -10.80 16.70 20.69
C PRO A 238 -10.51 18.20 20.56
N GLU A 239 -9.33 18.64 21.02
CA GLU A 239 -8.91 20.04 20.97
C GLU A 239 -8.72 20.48 19.53
N LEU A 240 -8.00 19.69 18.73
CA LEU A 240 -7.75 19.95 17.31
C LEU A 240 -9.05 19.97 16.50
N LEU A 241 -10.00 19.07 16.80
CA LEU A 241 -11.32 19.05 16.15
C LEU A 241 -12.13 20.30 16.52
N ALA A 242 -12.15 20.69 17.79
CA ALA A 242 -12.82 21.91 18.24
C ALA A 242 -12.22 23.18 17.63
N GLU A 243 -10.90 23.24 17.45
CA GLU A 243 -10.24 24.34 16.74
C GLU A 243 -10.64 24.36 15.26
N LYS A 244 -10.60 23.20 14.59
CA LYS A 244 -10.98 23.03 13.19
C LYS A 244 -12.41 23.49 12.92
N MET A 245 -13.37 23.17 13.78
CA MET A 245 -14.78 23.62 13.66
C MET A 245 -14.92 25.14 13.63
N ARG A 246 -13.99 25.88 14.26
CA ARG A 246 -13.98 27.35 14.32
C ARG A 246 -12.98 28.00 13.37
N ALA A 247 -12.21 27.19 12.65
CA ALA A 247 -11.17 27.69 11.78
C ALA A 247 -11.76 28.52 10.62
N PRO A 248 -11.10 29.60 10.20
CA PRO A 248 -11.49 30.33 9.00
C PRO A 248 -11.20 29.50 7.74
N SER A 249 -12.00 29.71 6.70
CA SER A 249 -11.70 29.21 5.36
C SER A 249 -10.39 29.81 4.84
N VAL A 250 -9.65 29.01 4.07
CA VAL A 250 -8.42 29.48 3.41
C VAL A 250 -8.74 30.50 2.32
N GLU A 251 -7.85 31.45 2.09
CA GLU A 251 -7.80 32.23 0.86
C GLU A 251 -7.04 31.46 -0.22
N ALA A 252 -7.66 31.28 -1.41
CA ALA A 252 -7.00 30.62 -2.52
C ALA A 252 -5.76 31.40 -2.99
N GLY A 253 -4.73 30.71 -3.42
CA GLY A 253 -3.50 31.35 -3.89
C GLY A 253 -2.27 30.44 -3.77
N LEU A 254 -1.08 31.03 -3.96
CA LEU A 254 0.18 30.31 -3.84
C LEU A 254 0.71 30.36 -2.39
N TYR A 255 1.06 29.21 -1.86
CA TYR A 255 1.61 29.05 -0.51
C TYR A 255 2.80 28.10 -0.50
N ASP A 256 3.71 28.31 0.43
CA ASP A 256 4.69 27.29 0.78
C ASP A 256 3.99 26.22 1.63
N LEU A 257 4.21 24.95 1.30
CA LEU A 257 3.64 23.84 2.06
C LEU A 257 4.73 23.08 2.81
N VAL A 258 4.58 22.94 4.11
CA VAL A 258 5.21 21.87 4.88
C VAL A 258 4.23 20.71 4.95
N VAL A 259 4.59 19.55 4.40
CA VAL A 259 3.70 18.40 4.35
C VAL A 259 4.21 17.33 5.29
N ASP A 260 3.35 16.95 6.24
CA ASP A 260 3.60 15.90 7.22
C ASP A 260 3.59 14.51 6.55
N PRO A 261 4.38 13.54 7.02
CA PRO A 261 4.36 12.18 6.51
C PRO A 261 2.98 11.54 6.45
N SER A 262 2.11 11.85 7.42
CA SER A 262 0.73 11.33 7.47
C SER A 262 -0.17 11.83 6.33
N ASN A 263 0.26 12.86 5.60
CA ASN A 263 -0.40 13.31 4.37
C ASN A 263 0.43 12.96 3.13
N LEU A 264 1.76 13.15 3.17
CA LEU A 264 2.65 13.01 2.02
C LEU A 264 2.68 11.58 1.47
N TRP A 265 2.47 10.56 2.31
CA TRP A 265 2.40 9.16 1.87
C TRP A 265 1.38 8.92 0.75
N LEU A 266 0.22 9.60 0.80
CA LEU A 266 -0.82 9.47 -0.22
C LEU A 266 -0.39 10.12 -1.55
N THR A 267 0.28 11.28 -1.48
CA THR A 267 0.85 11.94 -2.67
C THR A 267 1.91 11.06 -3.33
N ILE A 268 2.76 10.38 -2.54
CA ILE A 268 3.73 9.39 -3.03
C ILE A 268 3.00 8.22 -3.69
N HIS A 269 1.99 7.66 -3.02
CA HIS A 269 1.20 6.53 -3.53
C HIS A 269 0.67 6.79 -4.94
N GLU A 270 0.01 7.93 -5.10
CA GLU A 270 -0.71 8.27 -6.33
C GLU A 270 0.20 8.78 -7.43
N SER A 271 1.14 9.67 -7.09
CA SER A 271 1.95 10.37 -8.10
C SER A 271 3.30 9.69 -8.41
N ILE A 272 3.79 8.77 -7.55
CA ILE A 272 5.03 8.03 -7.81
C ILE A 272 4.76 6.53 -7.83
N GLY A 273 4.12 6.00 -6.79
CA GLY A 273 3.89 4.58 -6.64
C GLY A 273 3.22 3.97 -7.86
N HIS A 274 2.03 4.45 -8.21
CA HIS A 274 1.32 4.00 -9.40
C HIS A 274 1.98 4.41 -10.71
N ALA A 275 2.63 5.58 -10.78
CA ALA A 275 3.26 6.04 -12.01
C ALA A 275 4.48 5.21 -12.39
N THR A 276 5.15 4.56 -11.42
CA THR A 276 6.34 3.72 -11.64
C THR A 276 6.05 2.22 -11.70
N GLU A 277 4.79 1.80 -11.74
CA GLU A 277 4.39 0.44 -12.12
C GLU A 277 4.61 0.29 -13.65
N LEU A 278 5.59 -0.52 -14.06
CA LEU A 278 5.99 -0.54 -15.49
C LEU A 278 4.91 -1.15 -16.38
N ASP A 279 4.15 -2.13 -15.94
CA ASP A 279 3.02 -2.67 -16.69
C ASP A 279 1.97 -1.58 -16.98
N ARG A 280 1.71 -0.68 -16.03
CA ARG A 280 0.84 0.49 -16.22
C ARG A 280 1.45 1.46 -17.25
N ALA A 281 2.74 1.78 -17.13
CA ALA A 281 3.44 2.65 -18.08
C ALA A 281 3.45 2.10 -19.52
N LEU A 282 3.42 0.77 -19.66
CA LEU A 282 3.29 0.06 -20.93
C LEU A 282 1.83 -0.07 -21.43
N GLY A 283 0.84 0.39 -20.65
CA GLY A 283 -0.56 0.44 -21.06
C GLY A 283 -1.40 -0.80 -20.73
N TYR A 284 -0.89 -1.77 -19.93
CA TYR A 284 -1.68 -2.95 -19.54
C TYR A 284 -2.91 -2.63 -18.70
N GLU A 285 -2.93 -1.48 -18.01
CA GLU A 285 -4.08 -0.97 -17.23
C GLU A 285 -4.93 0.09 -17.98
N ALA A 286 -4.60 0.43 -19.22
CA ALA A 286 -5.16 1.58 -19.93
C ALA A 286 -6.70 1.57 -20.05
N ALA A 287 -7.29 0.39 -20.21
CA ALA A 287 -8.75 0.25 -20.35
C ALA A 287 -9.52 0.40 -19.02
N TYR A 288 -8.83 0.34 -17.87
CA TYR A 288 -9.45 0.27 -16.55
C TYR A 288 -8.95 1.34 -15.59
N ALA A 289 -7.64 1.41 -15.36
CA ALA A 289 -7.02 2.25 -14.32
C ALA A 289 -6.06 3.30 -14.88
N GLY A 290 -5.99 3.44 -16.21
CA GLY A 290 -5.18 4.42 -16.90
C GLY A 290 -3.76 3.97 -17.22
N THR A 291 -2.92 4.94 -17.50
CA THR A 291 -1.53 4.77 -17.92
C THR A 291 -0.59 5.49 -16.93
N SER A 292 0.59 5.86 -17.38
CA SER A 292 1.54 6.68 -16.65
C SER A 292 2.11 7.76 -17.55
N PHE A 293 2.33 8.96 -17.00
CA PHE A 293 3.12 10.00 -17.65
C PHE A 293 4.61 9.64 -17.69
N ALA A 294 5.08 8.82 -16.73
CA ALA A 294 6.43 8.31 -16.66
C ALA A 294 6.59 7.11 -17.60
N THR A 295 6.67 7.38 -18.91
CA THR A 295 6.75 6.36 -19.95
C THR A 295 8.14 5.72 -20.01
N PHE A 296 8.21 4.47 -20.48
CA PHE A 296 9.45 3.67 -20.44
C PHE A 296 10.63 4.31 -21.23
N ASP A 297 10.37 4.99 -22.33
CA ASP A 297 11.38 5.72 -23.11
C ASP A 297 12.00 6.91 -22.37
N GLN A 298 11.41 7.34 -21.27
CA GLN A 298 11.90 8.41 -20.40
C GLN A 298 12.81 7.91 -19.26
N LEU A 299 13.02 6.61 -19.13
CA LEU A 299 13.95 6.05 -18.14
C LEU A 299 15.34 6.67 -18.27
N GLY A 300 15.91 7.17 -17.18
CA GLY A 300 17.17 7.89 -17.13
C GLY A 300 17.15 9.32 -17.69
N LYS A 301 15.98 9.83 -18.09
CA LYS A 301 15.84 11.16 -18.73
C LYS A 301 14.83 12.06 -18.04
N LEU A 302 13.71 11.50 -17.56
CA LEU A 302 12.64 12.27 -16.95
C LEU A 302 13.13 12.93 -15.67
N ARG A 303 13.08 14.26 -15.63
CA ARG A 303 13.23 15.03 -14.41
C ARG A 303 11.91 14.96 -13.64
N TYR A 304 11.87 14.06 -12.66
CA TYR A 304 10.67 13.78 -11.87
C TYR A 304 10.41 14.85 -10.80
N GLY A 305 11.49 15.36 -10.23
CA GLY A 305 11.44 16.33 -9.14
C GLY A 305 12.75 17.10 -8.94
N SER A 306 12.86 17.77 -7.81
CA SER A 306 14.09 18.48 -7.41
C SER A 306 15.26 17.51 -7.17
N GLU A 307 16.48 18.03 -7.08
CA GLU A 307 17.68 17.21 -6.80
C GLU A 307 17.66 16.57 -5.40
N LEU A 308 16.82 17.06 -4.52
CA LEU A 308 16.63 16.49 -3.18
C LEU A 308 15.76 15.23 -3.20
N MET A 309 15.07 14.95 -4.32
CA MET A 309 14.12 13.85 -4.41
C MET A 309 14.84 12.52 -4.67
N ASN A 310 14.89 11.67 -3.65
CA ASN A 310 15.33 10.29 -3.74
C ASN A 310 14.20 9.36 -3.29
N VAL A 311 13.76 8.45 -4.16
CA VAL A 311 12.63 7.55 -3.89
C VAL A 311 13.02 6.12 -4.20
N THR A 312 12.76 5.22 -3.27
CA THR A 312 13.00 3.79 -3.43
C THR A 312 11.71 3.00 -3.51
N GLY A 313 11.73 1.89 -4.24
CA GLY A 313 10.83 0.76 -4.07
C GLY A 313 11.49 -0.24 -3.13
N ASP A 314 10.80 -0.70 -2.11
CA ASP A 314 11.37 -1.57 -1.09
C ASP A 314 10.39 -2.67 -0.65
N ARG A 315 10.78 -3.93 -0.85
CA ARG A 315 10.06 -5.12 -0.37
C ARG A 315 10.60 -5.64 0.96
N THR A 316 11.60 -4.96 1.54
CA THR A 316 12.29 -5.40 2.76
C THR A 316 12.13 -4.41 3.93
N ALA A 317 11.48 -3.26 3.71
CA ALA A 317 11.25 -2.24 4.73
C ALA A 317 10.55 -2.84 5.96
N GLU A 318 11.19 -2.75 7.12
CA GLU A 318 10.66 -3.32 8.35
C GLU A 318 9.27 -2.72 8.66
N HIS A 319 8.32 -3.57 9.06
CA HIS A 319 6.92 -3.22 9.32
C HIS A 319 6.12 -2.64 8.13
N GLY A 320 6.69 -2.66 6.92
CA GLY A 320 5.96 -2.26 5.72
C GLY A 320 4.85 -3.25 5.35
N LEU A 321 3.72 -2.75 4.89
CA LEU A 321 2.57 -3.57 4.50
C LEU A 321 2.84 -4.43 3.26
N ALA A 322 3.71 -3.97 2.34
CA ALA A 322 4.12 -4.71 1.15
C ALA A 322 5.44 -5.48 1.34
N THR A 323 5.96 -5.55 2.56
CA THR A 323 7.18 -6.28 2.89
C THR A 323 6.94 -7.78 2.85
N ILE A 324 7.85 -8.50 2.20
CA ILE A 324 7.79 -9.94 1.93
C ILE A 324 9.19 -10.55 1.97
N GLY A 325 9.28 -11.85 2.21
CA GLY A 325 10.48 -12.61 1.93
C GLY A 325 10.64 -12.92 0.44
N TYR A 326 9.51 -13.34 -0.18
CA TYR A 326 9.43 -13.72 -1.59
C TYR A 326 8.08 -13.30 -2.17
N ASP A 327 8.07 -12.87 -3.44
CA ASP A 327 6.83 -12.56 -4.14
C ASP A 327 6.11 -13.83 -4.65
N ASP A 328 4.98 -13.65 -5.33
CA ASP A 328 4.17 -14.76 -5.85
C ASP A 328 4.73 -15.38 -7.17
N GLU A 329 5.97 -15.03 -7.51
CA GLU A 329 6.81 -15.66 -8.56
C GLU A 329 8.10 -16.25 -7.98
N GLY A 330 8.22 -16.32 -6.65
CA GLY A 330 9.37 -16.86 -5.94
C GLY A 330 10.60 -15.94 -5.92
N VAL A 331 10.44 -14.66 -6.29
CA VAL A 331 11.52 -13.67 -6.30
C VAL A 331 11.72 -13.10 -4.91
N ALA A 332 12.95 -13.08 -4.42
CA ALA A 332 13.29 -12.52 -3.11
C ALA A 332 13.01 -11.02 -3.03
N GLY A 333 12.53 -10.56 -1.86
CA GLY A 333 12.33 -9.14 -1.57
C GLY A 333 13.64 -8.35 -1.75
N GLN A 334 13.54 -7.15 -2.34
CA GLN A 334 14.66 -6.28 -2.68
C GLN A 334 14.32 -4.83 -2.37
N SER A 335 15.35 -3.98 -2.39
CA SER A 335 15.23 -2.52 -2.40
C SER A 335 15.98 -1.96 -3.61
N TRP A 336 15.42 -0.95 -4.28
CA TRP A 336 16.00 -0.33 -5.49
C TRP A 336 15.58 1.12 -5.63
N ASP A 337 16.37 1.91 -6.36
CA ASP A 337 16.03 3.29 -6.68
C ASP A 337 14.95 3.36 -7.77
N LEU A 338 13.91 4.17 -7.55
CA LEU A 338 12.91 4.58 -8.53
C LEU A 338 13.23 5.97 -9.08
N VAL A 339 13.51 6.91 -8.16
CA VAL A 339 13.99 8.26 -8.49
C VAL A 339 15.27 8.51 -7.72
N LYS A 340 16.28 9.02 -8.39
CA LYS A 340 17.57 9.38 -7.81
C LYS A 340 17.96 10.78 -8.23
N ASP A 341 18.27 11.63 -7.23
CA ASP A 341 18.60 13.03 -7.46
C ASP A 341 17.60 13.72 -8.41
N GLY A 342 16.30 13.42 -8.21
CA GLY A 342 15.18 13.94 -8.99
C GLY A 342 15.01 13.33 -10.39
N THR A 343 15.80 12.34 -10.80
CA THR A 343 15.68 11.69 -12.10
C THR A 343 15.06 10.29 -11.96
N LEU A 344 14.12 9.94 -12.85
CA LEU A 344 13.56 8.59 -12.95
C LEU A 344 14.65 7.60 -13.37
N VAL A 345 14.98 6.62 -12.52
CA VAL A 345 16.04 5.63 -12.76
C VAL A 345 15.57 4.19 -12.69
N GLY A 346 14.35 3.92 -12.27
CA GLY A 346 13.83 2.57 -12.12
C GLY A 346 12.32 2.48 -12.17
N TYR A 347 11.85 1.25 -12.22
CA TYR A 347 10.44 0.87 -12.19
C TYR A 347 10.20 -0.30 -11.25
N GLN A 348 8.93 -0.58 -10.97
CA GLN A 348 8.47 -1.77 -10.27
C GLN A 348 8.16 -2.86 -11.31
N LEU A 349 8.69 -4.07 -11.11
CA LEU A 349 8.73 -5.13 -12.12
C LEU A 349 8.30 -6.48 -11.55
N ASP A 350 7.51 -7.25 -12.30
CA ASP A 350 7.42 -8.70 -12.21
C ASP A 350 8.40 -9.38 -13.21
N ARG A 351 8.47 -10.70 -13.23
CA ARG A 351 9.39 -11.44 -14.09
C ARG A 351 9.08 -11.28 -15.58
N ARG A 352 7.79 -11.21 -15.94
CA ARG A 352 7.39 -11.02 -17.34
C ARG A 352 7.75 -9.63 -17.84
N ILE A 353 7.41 -8.59 -17.08
CA ILE A 353 7.67 -7.21 -17.47
C ILE A 353 9.17 -6.93 -17.51
N ALA A 354 9.96 -7.48 -16.56
CA ALA A 354 11.41 -7.39 -16.60
C ALA A 354 11.97 -7.97 -17.91
N LYS A 355 11.57 -9.20 -18.26
CA LYS A 355 12.03 -9.85 -19.51
C LYS A 355 11.63 -9.08 -20.76
N LEU A 356 10.37 -8.64 -20.81
CA LEU A 356 9.80 -7.90 -21.95
C LEU A 356 10.55 -6.59 -22.23
N THR A 357 11.01 -5.91 -21.17
CA THR A 357 11.65 -4.59 -21.25
C THR A 357 13.19 -4.63 -21.20
N GLY A 358 13.77 -5.83 -21.14
CA GLY A 358 15.22 -6.02 -21.18
C GLY A 358 15.92 -5.79 -19.85
N PHE A 359 15.20 -5.72 -18.73
CA PHE A 359 15.80 -5.80 -17.41
C PHE A 359 16.29 -7.23 -17.15
N GLU A 360 17.40 -7.35 -16.46
CA GLU A 360 18.02 -8.64 -16.16
C GLU A 360 17.14 -9.47 -15.22
N ARG A 361 16.51 -8.82 -14.23
CA ARG A 361 15.75 -9.46 -13.16
C ARG A 361 14.49 -8.68 -12.79
N SER A 362 13.51 -9.40 -12.21
CA SER A 362 12.41 -8.83 -11.45
C SER A 362 12.91 -8.17 -10.15
N ASN A 363 12.11 -7.28 -9.58
CA ASN A 363 12.37 -6.74 -8.25
C ASN A 363 11.33 -7.18 -7.19
N GLY A 364 10.63 -8.29 -7.48
CA GLY A 364 9.77 -8.96 -6.50
C GLY A 364 8.41 -8.27 -6.35
N CYS A 365 7.82 -7.84 -7.46
CA CYS A 365 6.55 -7.12 -7.43
C CYS A 365 5.32 -7.93 -7.85
N ALA A 366 5.42 -9.24 -8.04
CA ALA A 366 4.26 -10.09 -8.33
C ALA A 366 3.47 -10.41 -7.06
N TYR A 367 2.15 -10.20 -7.08
CA TYR A 367 1.29 -10.50 -5.94
C TYR A 367 -0.17 -10.76 -6.38
N ALA A 368 -0.83 -11.67 -5.69
CA ALA A 368 -2.27 -11.85 -5.71
C ALA A 368 -2.83 -11.84 -4.27
N ASP A 369 -4.03 -11.36 -4.10
CA ASP A 369 -4.71 -11.23 -2.80
C ASP A 369 -5.57 -12.44 -2.42
N SER A 370 -5.65 -13.43 -3.31
CA SER A 370 -6.48 -14.63 -3.14
C SER A 370 -5.88 -15.80 -3.93
N PRO A 371 -6.04 -17.05 -3.47
CA PRO A 371 -5.67 -18.21 -4.26
C PRO A 371 -6.43 -18.31 -5.59
N GLY A 372 -7.60 -17.67 -5.69
CA GLY A 372 -8.40 -17.60 -6.92
C GLY A 372 -7.93 -16.59 -7.96
N HIS A 373 -6.96 -15.73 -7.62
CA HIS A 373 -6.50 -14.67 -8.49
C HIS A 373 -5.11 -14.93 -9.10
N VAL A 374 -4.93 -14.46 -10.34
CA VAL A 374 -3.63 -14.48 -11.01
C VAL A 374 -2.71 -13.44 -10.39
N PRO A 375 -1.45 -13.76 -10.05
CA PRO A 375 -0.48 -12.75 -9.67
C PRO A 375 -0.28 -11.73 -10.78
N VAL A 376 -0.32 -10.46 -10.41
CA VAL A 376 -0.03 -9.32 -11.27
C VAL A 376 1.04 -8.46 -10.62
N GLN A 377 1.68 -7.59 -11.40
CA GLN A 377 2.62 -6.64 -10.84
C GLN A 377 1.90 -5.71 -9.87
N ARG A 378 2.41 -5.59 -8.64
CA ARG A 378 1.86 -4.75 -7.58
C ARG A 378 2.93 -3.85 -6.98
N MET A 379 2.47 -2.74 -6.43
CA MET A 379 3.32 -1.73 -5.81
C MET A 379 4.11 -2.30 -4.61
N ALA A 380 5.40 -1.96 -4.54
CA ALA A 380 6.23 -2.14 -3.35
C ALA A 380 5.95 -1.04 -2.30
N ASN A 381 6.64 -1.06 -1.16
CA ASN A 381 6.69 0.11 -0.29
C ASN A 381 7.52 1.18 -1.00
N VAL A 382 6.85 2.15 -1.62
CA VAL A 382 7.50 3.27 -2.34
C VAL A 382 7.69 4.43 -1.39
N SER A 383 8.93 4.84 -1.15
CA SER A 383 9.26 5.73 -0.05
C SER A 383 10.22 6.85 -0.45
N LEU A 384 9.89 8.09 -0.07
CA LEU A 384 10.81 9.22 -0.14
C LEU A 384 11.88 9.06 0.94
N GLN A 385 13.13 9.12 0.57
CA GLN A 385 14.24 8.97 1.51
C GLN A 385 14.48 10.26 2.28
N PRO A 386 14.73 10.18 3.62
CA PRO A 386 15.06 11.35 4.41
C PRO A 386 16.46 11.88 4.06
N ASP A 387 16.65 13.19 4.22
CA ASP A 387 17.98 13.77 4.20
C ASP A 387 18.71 13.36 5.51
N PRO A 388 19.87 12.69 5.45
CA PRO A 388 20.61 12.29 6.66
C PRO A 388 20.96 13.44 7.60
N ALA A 389 21.11 14.65 7.06
CA ALA A 389 21.37 15.89 7.80
C ALA A 389 20.14 16.81 7.86
N GLY A 390 18.96 16.27 7.50
CA GLY A 390 17.74 17.05 7.36
C GLY A 390 17.18 17.59 8.66
N MET A 391 16.38 18.63 8.50
CA MET A 391 15.74 19.39 9.57
C MET A 391 14.61 18.61 10.26
N SER A 392 14.23 19.02 11.46
CA SER A 392 12.98 18.62 12.10
C SER A 392 11.77 19.26 11.37
N THR A 393 10.57 18.80 11.68
CA THR A 393 9.33 19.42 11.15
C THR A 393 9.20 20.87 11.62
N GLU A 394 9.58 21.15 12.87
CA GLU A 394 9.56 22.49 13.46
C GLU A 394 10.56 23.42 12.75
N ASP A 395 11.74 22.93 12.39
CA ASP A 395 12.73 23.71 11.64
C ASP A 395 12.26 24.03 10.23
N LEU A 396 11.59 23.06 9.57
CA LEU A 396 10.96 23.29 8.26
C LEU A 396 9.89 24.38 8.35
N ILE A 397 9.00 24.31 9.35
CA ILE A 397 7.98 25.35 9.63
C ILE A 397 8.66 26.70 9.91
N GLY A 398 9.73 26.69 10.73
CA GLY A 398 10.50 27.88 11.08
C GLY A 398 11.13 28.61 9.89
N SER A 399 11.34 27.91 8.77
CA SER A 399 11.91 28.45 7.52
C SER A 399 10.89 29.08 6.58
N VAL A 400 9.59 29.08 6.92
CA VAL A 400 8.49 29.54 6.07
C VAL A 400 7.93 30.85 6.58
N ASP A 401 7.95 31.90 5.75
CA ASP A 401 7.37 33.21 6.11
C ASP A 401 5.82 33.19 6.04
N ARG A 402 5.27 32.63 4.95
CA ARG A 402 3.83 32.46 4.72
C ARG A 402 3.57 31.09 4.10
N GLY A 403 2.84 30.23 4.81
CA GLY A 403 2.60 28.88 4.33
C GLY A 403 1.50 28.16 5.07
N ILE A 404 1.41 26.86 4.78
CA ILE A 404 0.47 25.94 5.42
C ILE A 404 1.23 24.66 5.80
N TYR A 405 1.03 24.19 7.02
CA TYR A 405 1.44 22.86 7.45
C TYR A 405 0.25 21.91 7.33
N VAL A 406 0.43 20.80 6.58
CA VAL A 406 -0.63 19.84 6.24
C VAL A 406 -0.40 18.54 6.95
N VAL A 407 -1.39 18.05 7.71
CA VAL A 407 -1.32 16.81 8.51
C VAL A 407 -2.53 15.91 8.22
N GLY A 408 -2.26 14.61 8.07
CA GLY A 408 -3.27 13.58 7.81
C GLY A 408 -3.86 13.63 6.40
N ASP A 409 -4.05 12.48 5.77
CA ASP A 409 -4.73 12.34 4.49
C ASP A 409 -6.26 12.41 4.64
N ARG A 410 -6.98 12.87 3.62
CA ARG A 410 -8.45 12.82 3.61
C ARG A 410 -9.01 12.38 2.27
N SER A 411 -9.08 13.26 1.29
CA SER A 411 -9.60 12.95 -0.04
C SER A 411 -8.61 13.35 -1.12
N TRP A 412 -8.71 12.70 -2.25
CA TRP A 412 -7.82 12.94 -3.38
C TRP A 412 -8.53 12.74 -4.71
N SER A 413 -7.97 13.36 -5.72
CA SER A 413 -8.30 13.16 -7.13
C SER A 413 -7.01 13.20 -7.92
N ILE A 414 -6.85 12.30 -8.86
CA ILE A 414 -5.71 12.28 -9.76
C ILE A 414 -6.17 11.77 -11.12
N ASP A 415 -5.57 12.26 -12.20
CA ASP A 415 -5.94 11.83 -13.54
C ASP A 415 -5.42 10.41 -13.88
N MET A 416 -5.92 9.87 -14.98
CA MET A 416 -5.60 8.49 -15.41
C MET A 416 -4.13 8.31 -15.81
N GLN A 417 -3.38 9.39 -16.03
CA GLN A 417 -1.93 9.36 -16.32
C GLN A 417 -1.07 9.56 -15.07
N ARG A 418 -1.68 9.81 -13.90
CA ARG A 418 -0.98 10.12 -12.65
C ARG A 418 -0.19 11.43 -12.70
N TYR A 419 -0.66 12.37 -13.49
CA TYR A 419 0.03 13.63 -13.78
C TYR A 419 -0.60 14.84 -13.09
N ASN A 420 -1.93 15.03 -13.20
CA ASN A 420 -2.63 16.14 -12.55
C ASN A 420 -3.36 15.64 -11.31
N PHE A 421 -3.16 16.27 -10.18
CA PHE A 421 -3.77 15.86 -8.92
C PHE A 421 -4.31 17.03 -8.09
N GLN A 422 -5.24 16.71 -7.21
CA GLN A 422 -5.73 17.56 -6.12
C GLN A 422 -5.87 16.70 -4.86
N PHE A 423 -5.23 17.11 -3.78
CA PHE A 423 -5.29 16.44 -2.50
C PHE A 423 -5.76 17.33 -1.38
N THR A 424 -6.35 16.73 -0.34
CA THR A 424 -6.75 17.40 0.88
C THR A 424 -6.09 16.74 2.09
N GLY A 425 -6.30 17.30 3.25
CA GLY A 425 -5.79 16.77 4.52
C GLY A 425 -6.84 16.83 5.61
N GLN A 426 -6.47 16.34 6.79
CA GLN A 426 -7.34 16.40 7.96
C GLN A 426 -7.15 17.70 8.73
N ARG A 427 -5.92 18.20 8.81
CA ARG A 427 -5.53 19.37 9.59
C ARG A 427 -4.67 20.27 8.71
N PHE A 428 -4.98 21.54 8.69
CA PHE A 428 -4.22 22.57 7.96
C PHE A 428 -3.90 23.70 8.92
N PHE A 429 -2.62 23.88 9.20
CA PHE A 429 -2.18 24.93 10.10
C PHE A 429 -1.56 26.07 9.30
N ARG A 430 -2.01 27.31 9.55
CA ARG A 430 -1.42 28.51 8.97
C ARG A 430 -0.03 28.76 9.54
N ILE A 431 0.92 29.01 8.68
CA ILE A 431 2.29 29.44 9.06
C ILE A 431 2.44 30.92 8.71
N GLU A 432 2.84 31.72 9.70
CA GLU A 432 3.19 33.14 9.54
C GLU A 432 4.50 33.42 10.29
N ASN A 433 5.51 33.95 9.57
CA ASN A 433 6.84 34.25 10.12
C ASN A 433 7.47 33.08 10.90
N GLY A 434 7.44 31.88 10.33
CA GLY A 434 8.01 30.67 10.92
C GLY A 434 7.24 30.08 12.10
N ARG A 435 5.95 30.45 12.30
CA ARG A 435 5.15 29.96 13.43
C ARG A 435 3.76 29.55 13.00
N ILE A 436 3.22 28.51 13.62
CA ILE A 436 1.81 28.15 13.48
C ILE A 436 0.96 29.18 14.23
N THR A 437 -0.07 29.72 13.53
CA THR A 437 -0.96 30.78 14.05
C THR A 437 -2.42 30.33 14.16
N GLY A 438 -2.73 29.06 13.91
CA GLY A 438 -4.05 28.45 14.02
C GLY A 438 -4.39 27.57 12.83
N GLN A 439 -5.53 26.91 12.89
CA GLN A 439 -5.99 26.03 11.80
C GLN A 439 -6.72 26.82 10.70
N LEU A 440 -6.75 26.22 9.51
CA LEU A 440 -7.54 26.61 8.34
C LEU A 440 -8.47 25.47 7.96
N ARG A 441 -9.61 25.80 7.33
CA ARG A 441 -10.51 24.82 6.70
C ARG A 441 -10.68 25.07 5.21
N ASP A 442 -11.37 24.17 4.52
CA ASP A 442 -11.69 24.22 3.09
C ASP A 442 -10.45 24.24 2.18
N VAL A 443 -9.38 23.59 2.60
CA VAL A 443 -8.09 23.59 1.91
C VAL A 443 -7.95 22.37 1.01
N ALA A 444 -7.56 22.60 -0.24
CA ALA A 444 -6.97 21.58 -1.12
C ALA A 444 -5.73 22.16 -1.79
N TYR A 445 -4.76 21.29 -2.07
CA TYR A 445 -3.61 21.67 -2.90
C TYR A 445 -3.65 20.93 -4.23
N GLN A 446 -3.28 21.62 -5.30
CA GLN A 446 -3.36 21.13 -6.67
C GLN A 446 -2.06 21.41 -7.40
N ALA A 447 -1.58 20.43 -8.16
CA ALA A 447 -0.40 20.58 -8.99
C ALA A 447 -0.35 19.52 -10.11
N THR A 448 0.60 19.69 -11.04
CA THR A 448 1.11 18.56 -11.81
C THR A 448 2.17 17.81 -10.99
N THR A 449 2.34 16.54 -11.25
CA THR A 449 3.29 15.69 -10.50
C THR A 449 4.70 16.26 -10.56
N THR A 450 5.19 16.60 -11.73
CA THR A 450 6.57 17.10 -11.90
C THR A 450 6.78 18.49 -11.33
N ASP A 451 5.78 19.35 -11.38
CA ASP A 451 5.86 20.71 -10.79
C ASP A 451 5.87 20.62 -9.26
N PHE A 452 5.01 19.77 -8.69
CA PHE A 452 4.97 19.57 -7.24
C PHE A 452 6.31 19.05 -6.72
N TRP A 453 6.77 17.92 -7.24
CA TRP A 453 8.04 17.33 -6.80
C TRP A 453 9.25 18.20 -7.18
N GLY A 454 9.16 18.98 -8.26
CA GLY A 454 10.16 19.97 -8.65
C GLY A 454 10.25 21.16 -7.69
N SER A 455 9.14 21.51 -7.01
CA SER A 455 9.07 22.61 -6.04
C SER A 455 9.61 22.21 -4.65
N MET A 456 10.00 20.96 -4.43
CA MET A 456 10.54 20.47 -3.16
C MET A 456 11.86 21.17 -2.83
N ALA A 457 11.83 22.00 -1.78
CA ALA A 457 12.93 22.90 -1.37
C ALA A 457 13.72 22.37 -0.17
N ALA A 458 13.12 21.50 0.64
CA ALA A 458 13.80 20.82 1.75
C ALA A 458 13.13 19.49 2.07
N VAL A 459 13.92 18.55 2.57
CA VAL A 459 13.50 17.24 3.04
C VAL A 459 13.91 17.08 4.49
N GLY A 460 13.01 16.63 5.33
CA GLY A 460 13.25 16.40 6.74
C GLY A 460 14.22 15.25 7.01
N GLY A 461 14.77 15.23 8.21
CA GLY A 461 15.69 14.20 8.65
C GLY A 461 15.00 12.89 9.04
N PRO A 462 15.80 11.84 9.35
CA PRO A 462 15.29 10.53 9.76
C PRO A 462 14.34 10.57 10.96
N GLN A 463 14.47 11.56 11.84
CA GLN A 463 13.62 11.75 13.01
C GLN A 463 12.16 12.12 12.66
N THR A 464 11.91 12.59 11.44
CA THR A 464 10.57 12.94 10.95
C THR A 464 9.96 11.84 10.09
N TYR A 465 10.70 10.74 9.84
CA TYR A 465 10.26 9.67 8.95
C TYR A 465 9.17 8.81 9.57
N VAL A 466 8.05 8.67 8.87
CA VAL A 466 6.94 7.79 9.23
C VAL A 466 6.58 6.91 8.04
N LEU A 467 6.28 5.64 8.31
CA LEU A 467 5.83 4.69 7.32
C LEU A 467 4.29 4.69 7.23
N GLY A 468 3.72 5.55 6.39
CA GLY A 468 2.29 5.60 6.09
C GLY A 468 1.83 4.48 5.16
N GLY A 469 0.54 4.43 4.83
CA GLY A 469 0.06 3.43 3.86
C GLY A 469 -1.44 3.16 3.88
N ALA A 470 -1.86 2.18 3.08
CA ALA A 470 -3.24 1.74 2.93
C ALA A 470 -3.34 0.22 2.73
N PHE A 471 -4.49 -0.35 3.14
CA PHE A 471 -4.80 -1.77 2.94
C PHE A 471 -5.45 -2.08 1.58
N ASN A 472 -6.00 -1.09 0.90
CA ASN A 472 -6.96 -1.25 -0.18
C ASN A 472 -6.48 -0.67 -1.52
N CYS A 473 -5.18 -0.71 -1.81
CA CYS A 473 -4.69 -0.33 -3.14
C CYS A 473 -5.23 -1.31 -4.18
N GLY A 474 -6.11 -0.83 -5.07
CA GLY A 474 -6.79 -1.64 -6.08
C GLY A 474 -6.03 -1.74 -7.39
N LYS A 475 -6.12 -2.90 -8.08
CA LYS A 475 -5.61 -3.12 -9.44
C LYS A 475 -6.34 -4.27 -10.12
N ALA A 476 -6.20 -4.38 -11.43
CA ALA A 476 -6.65 -5.47 -12.30
C ALA A 476 -8.18 -5.61 -12.48
N GLN A 477 -8.57 -6.49 -13.40
CA GLN A 477 -9.93 -6.96 -13.65
C GLN A 477 -9.92 -8.48 -13.85
N PRO A 478 -10.55 -9.28 -12.94
CA PRO A 478 -11.28 -8.83 -11.74
C PRO A 478 -10.40 -8.10 -10.75
N GLY A 479 -11.02 -7.20 -9.94
CA GLY A 479 -10.30 -6.34 -9.00
C GLY A 479 -9.57 -7.13 -7.92
N GLN A 480 -8.33 -6.75 -7.64
CA GLN A 480 -7.49 -7.25 -6.57
C GLN A 480 -7.06 -6.10 -5.67
N VAL A 481 -6.83 -6.36 -4.40
CA VAL A 481 -6.32 -5.37 -3.44
C VAL A 481 -4.97 -5.79 -2.88
N ALA A 482 -4.09 -4.83 -2.65
CA ALA A 482 -2.84 -5.06 -1.94
C ALA A 482 -2.64 -3.99 -0.87
N ALA A 483 -2.18 -4.42 0.30
CA ALA A 483 -1.73 -3.52 1.33
C ALA A 483 -0.32 -3.02 1.00
N VAL A 484 -0.10 -1.71 1.13
CA VAL A 484 1.14 -1.05 0.72
C VAL A 484 1.49 0.09 1.66
N SER A 485 2.78 0.24 1.98
CA SER A 485 3.29 1.36 2.77
C SER A 485 4.10 2.34 1.92
N HIS A 486 4.12 3.58 2.39
CA HIS A 486 4.91 4.67 1.83
C HIS A 486 5.56 5.44 2.97
N GLY A 487 6.85 5.24 3.14
CA GLY A 487 7.62 5.98 4.12
C GLY A 487 8.04 7.34 3.56
N CYS A 488 8.00 8.34 4.40
CA CYS A 488 8.54 9.65 4.06
C CYS A 488 8.86 10.47 5.32
N PRO A 489 9.80 11.39 5.24
CA PRO A 489 9.97 12.48 6.19
C PRO A 489 8.99 13.61 5.90
N SER A 490 8.88 14.59 6.79
CA SER A 490 8.28 15.88 6.47
C SER A 490 9.05 16.55 5.33
N ALA A 491 8.37 17.30 4.46
CA ALA A 491 9.00 17.97 3.33
C ALA A 491 8.40 19.36 3.09
N LEU A 492 9.23 20.29 2.59
CA LEU A 492 8.84 21.66 2.23
C LEU A 492 8.75 21.80 0.72
N PHE A 493 7.62 22.28 0.25
CA PHE A 493 7.33 22.59 -1.16
C PHE A 493 7.03 24.08 -1.31
N LYS A 494 7.59 24.73 -2.33
CA LYS A 494 7.47 26.18 -2.54
C LYS A 494 6.38 26.53 -3.57
N GLY A 495 5.56 27.54 -3.24
CA GLY A 495 4.64 28.15 -4.21
C GLY A 495 3.58 27.18 -4.75
N VAL A 496 3.04 26.28 -3.93
CA VAL A 496 2.00 25.32 -4.31
C VAL A 496 0.64 26.02 -4.42
N ASN A 497 -0.15 25.69 -5.44
CA ASN A 497 -1.48 26.24 -5.64
C ASN A 497 -2.48 25.67 -4.62
N ILE A 498 -3.04 26.57 -3.80
CA ILE A 498 -4.05 26.26 -2.80
C ILE A 498 -5.41 26.71 -3.30
N LEU A 499 -6.38 25.81 -3.22
CA LEU A 499 -7.78 26.05 -3.57
C LEU A 499 -8.61 26.18 -2.29
N ASN A 500 -9.64 27.00 -2.35
CA ASN A 500 -10.72 27.02 -1.37
C ASN A 500 -11.85 26.12 -1.89
N THR A 501 -12.04 24.95 -1.27
CA THR A 501 -12.99 23.92 -1.76
C THR A 501 -14.45 24.37 -1.71
N THR A 502 -14.81 25.31 -0.83
CA THR A 502 -16.15 25.88 -0.75
C THR A 502 -16.42 26.85 -1.92
N GLN A 503 -15.46 27.69 -2.28
CA GLN A 503 -15.55 28.59 -3.43
C GLN A 503 -15.59 27.81 -4.75
N GLU A 504 -14.75 26.78 -4.91
CA GLU A 504 -14.75 25.91 -6.08
C GLU A 504 -16.09 25.15 -6.24
N ALA A 505 -16.76 24.81 -5.14
CA ALA A 505 -18.09 24.20 -5.15
C ALA A 505 -19.23 25.19 -5.45
N GLY A 506 -18.92 26.48 -5.67
CA GLY A 506 -19.90 27.52 -5.94
C GLY A 506 -20.78 27.90 -4.73
N ARG A 507 -20.27 27.72 -3.52
CA ARG A 507 -20.94 28.02 -2.24
C ARG A 507 -20.35 29.24 -1.55
#